data_2d1d1c012f49fb854ac8ba40b205be15
#
_entry.id   2d1d1c012f49fb854ac8ba40b205be15
#
_cell.length_a   1.000
_cell.length_b   1.000
_cell.length_c   1.000
_cell.angle_alpha   90.00
_cell.angle_beta   90.00
_cell.angle_gamma   90.00
#
_symmetry.space_group_name_H-M   'P 1'
#
loop_
_entity.id
_entity.type
_entity.pdbx_description
1 polymer ?
#
loop_
_entity_poly.entity_id
_entity_poly.type
_entity_poly.pdbx_seq_one_letter_code
_entity_poly.pdbx_strand_id
1 'polypeptide(L)'
;MKKINKIFKLLLVVVAFSFVGCENEEYKLGDIKAPSGVSITAEIVGADADNPNGDGTGVVHFNAVGTDVITWKFVHNGVERMVPSGKTTYAFSTIGLHTYTVSAVAIGAGGSTSDVATNVEVLATYEPPADLIAQLTTGKWRVPIPDGGHMGVGPNDATTGVWWTAGPGDKSTTGMKDDVYTFNADGTFTFDVGADFEIFGKGYALSTDFSGLRDQSPDGNDDVENFPITQEDVDKISGTWYITAPGGVETINFSGLGFIGFYTQSHAFEILDR
;
A
#
# COMPACT_ATOMS: atom_id res chain seq x y z
N MET A 1 70.95 -33.27 -13.09
CA MET A 1 69.75 -34.00 -13.60
C MET A 1 68.75 -34.40 -12.51
N LYS A 2 69.12 -34.86 -11.32
CA LYS A 2 68.12 -35.29 -10.25
C LYS A 2 67.27 -34.16 -9.65
N LYS A 3 67.74 -32.89 -9.64
CA LYS A 3 66.93 -31.75 -9.10
C LYS A 3 65.85 -31.28 -10.06
N ILE A 4 66.11 -31.31 -11.37
CA ILE A 4 65.12 -30.89 -12.41
C ILE A 4 63.88 -31.83 -12.42
N ASN A 5 64.12 -33.14 -12.25
CA ASN A 5 63.03 -34.11 -12.19
C ASN A 5 62.09 -33.93 -10.96
N LYS A 6 62.61 -33.41 -9.84
CA LYS A 6 61.80 -33.12 -8.67
C LYS A 6 60.92 -31.89 -8.88
N ILE A 7 61.45 -30.85 -9.50
CA ILE A 7 60.72 -29.62 -9.81
C ILE A 7 59.62 -29.91 -10.86
N PHE A 8 59.96 -30.72 -11.88
CA PHE A 8 59.01 -31.10 -12.93
C PHE A 8 57.85 -31.96 -12.36
N LYS A 9 58.14 -32.89 -11.43
CA LYS A 9 57.10 -33.67 -10.73
C LYS A 9 56.22 -32.80 -9.81
N LEU A 10 56.84 -31.79 -9.16
CA LEU A 10 56.08 -30.85 -8.31
C LEU A 10 55.15 -29.95 -9.16
N LEU A 11 55.65 -29.50 -10.32
CA LEU A 11 54.85 -28.69 -11.25
C LEU A 11 53.68 -29.49 -11.83
N LEU A 12 53.87 -30.77 -12.11
CA LEU A 12 52.81 -31.66 -12.63
C LEU A 12 51.72 -31.94 -11.59
N VAL A 13 52.10 -32.01 -10.31
CA VAL A 13 51.14 -32.15 -9.21
C VAL A 13 50.33 -30.87 -9.00
N VAL A 14 50.96 -29.70 -9.10
CA VAL A 14 50.28 -28.40 -9.00
C VAL A 14 49.28 -28.20 -10.15
N VAL A 15 49.65 -28.57 -11.38
CA VAL A 15 48.74 -28.51 -12.54
C VAL A 15 47.61 -29.50 -12.42
N ALA A 16 47.80 -30.69 -11.84
CA ALA A 16 46.71 -31.64 -11.61
C ALA A 16 45.70 -31.15 -10.59
N PHE A 17 46.11 -30.35 -9.59
CA PHE A 17 45.19 -29.75 -8.62
C PHE A 17 44.40 -28.53 -9.16
N SER A 18 44.84 -27.93 -10.28
CA SER A 18 44.15 -26.81 -10.90
C SER A 18 42.89 -27.22 -11.68
N PHE A 19 42.66 -28.49 -11.91
CA PHE A 19 41.49 -29.03 -12.61
C PHE A 19 40.39 -29.58 -11.69
N VAL A 20 40.56 -29.51 -10.37
CA VAL A 20 39.58 -30.02 -9.41
C VAL A 20 38.68 -28.90 -8.81
N GLY A 21 38.35 -27.93 -9.61
CA GLY A 21 37.60 -26.81 -9.06
C GLY A 21 36.63 -26.15 -10.03
N CYS A 22 35.67 -26.89 -10.52
CA CYS A 22 34.40 -26.37 -10.98
C CYS A 22 33.39 -27.52 -11.00
N GLU A 23 32.91 -27.93 -9.88
CA GLU A 23 31.58 -28.52 -9.88
C GLU A 23 30.63 -27.40 -10.27
N ASN A 24 30.12 -27.45 -11.50
CA ASN A 24 28.94 -26.70 -11.88
C ASN A 24 27.79 -27.26 -11.02
N GLU A 25 27.53 -26.62 -9.88
CA GLU A 25 26.25 -26.82 -9.22
C GLU A 25 25.20 -26.25 -10.19
N GLU A 26 24.57 -27.14 -10.96
CA GLU A 26 23.35 -26.81 -11.66
C GLU A 26 22.30 -26.50 -10.58
N TYR A 27 22.17 -25.24 -10.21
CA TYR A 27 21.01 -24.78 -9.46
C TYR A 27 19.78 -25.02 -10.32
N LYS A 28 19.12 -26.14 -10.12
CA LYS A 28 17.77 -26.35 -10.67
C LYS A 28 16.87 -25.42 -9.88
N LEU A 29 16.49 -24.32 -10.51
CA LEU A 29 15.30 -23.59 -10.11
C LEU A 29 14.18 -24.64 -10.10
N GLY A 30 13.59 -24.90 -8.94
CA GLY A 30 12.49 -25.86 -8.81
C GLY A 30 11.40 -25.54 -9.84
N ASP A 31 10.52 -26.50 -10.10
CA ASP A 31 9.44 -26.33 -11.06
C ASP A 31 8.65 -25.04 -10.73
N ILE A 32 8.65 -24.11 -11.68
CA ILE A 32 7.83 -22.90 -11.58
C ILE A 32 6.37 -23.36 -11.72
N LYS A 33 5.64 -23.30 -10.61
CA LYS A 33 4.22 -23.61 -10.61
C LYS A 33 3.42 -22.30 -10.71
N ALA A 34 2.51 -22.26 -11.66
CA ALA A 34 1.54 -21.19 -11.72
C ALA A 34 0.54 -21.31 -10.55
N PRO A 35 0.03 -20.20 -10.03
CA PRO A 35 -1.06 -20.20 -9.06
C PRO A 35 -2.24 -21.02 -9.56
N SER A 36 -2.86 -21.79 -8.66
CA SER A 36 -3.98 -22.68 -8.96
C SER A 36 -5.09 -22.58 -7.92
N GLY A 37 -6.29 -23.03 -8.26
CA GLY A 37 -7.45 -22.97 -7.37
C GLY A 37 -7.82 -21.52 -7.00
N VAL A 38 -7.56 -20.56 -7.90
CA VAL A 38 -7.80 -19.15 -7.67
C VAL A 38 -9.29 -18.89 -7.60
N SER A 39 -9.72 -18.24 -6.53
CA SER A 39 -11.11 -17.77 -6.37
C SER A 39 -11.15 -16.44 -5.66
N ILE A 40 -12.23 -15.68 -5.91
CA ILE A 40 -12.51 -14.41 -5.27
C ILE A 40 -13.93 -14.45 -4.68
N THR A 41 -14.06 -13.98 -3.46
CA THR A 41 -15.36 -13.75 -2.81
C THR A 41 -15.54 -12.28 -2.54
N ALA A 42 -16.78 -11.80 -2.62
CA ALA A 42 -17.16 -10.44 -2.30
C ALA A 42 -18.21 -10.47 -1.19
N GLU A 43 -18.01 -9.65 -0.18
CA GLU A 43 -18.94 -9.43 0.92
C GLU A 43 -19.35 -7.96 0.88
N ILE A 44 -20.60 -7.71 0.54
CA ILE A 44 -21.17 -6.35 0.50
C ILE A 44 -21.57 -5.97 1.92
N VAL A 45 -21.07 -4.84 2.41
CA VAL A 45 -21.36 -4.37 3.78
C VAL A 45 -22.85 -4.09 3.93
N GLY A 46 -23.43 -4.61 5.03
CA GLY A 46 -24.85 -4.48 5.31
C GLY A 46 -25.78 -5.32 4.41
N ALA A 47 -25.22 -6.23 3.59
CA ALA A 47 -26.05 -7.13 2.79
C ALA A 47 -26.72 -8.19 3.66
N ASP A 48 -28.05 -8.29 3.54
CA ASP A 48 -28.88 -9.29 4.18
C ASP A 48 -30.04 -9.72 3.25
N ALA A 49 -31.02 -10.44 3.78
CA ALA A 49 -32.16 -10.92 3.00
C ALA A 49 -33.07 -9.78 2.50
N ASP A 50 -33.15 -8.68 3.25
CA ASP A 50 -33.99 -7.53 2.92
C ASP A 50 -33.20 -6.49 2.09
N ASN A 51 -31.88 -6.45 2.26
CA ASN A 51 -30.97 -5.52 1.59
C ASN A 51 -29.84 -6.28 0.86
N PRO A 52 -30.12 -7.06 -0.18
CA PRO A 52 -29.14 -7.94 -0.81
C PRO A 52 -27.96 -7.19 -1.47
N ASN A 53 -28.12 -5.91 -1.74
CA ASN A 53 -27.14 -5.05 -2.38
C ASN A 53 -26.42 -4.10 -1.39
N GLY A 54 -26.58 -4.36 -0.09
CA GLY A 54 -25.91 -3.63 1.00
C GLY A 54 -26.75 -2.50 1.61
N ASP A 55 -26.15 -1.82 2.58
CA ASP A 55 -26.75 -0.78 3.39
C ASP A 55 -26.76 0.62 2.75
N GLY A 56 -26.30 0.73 1.51
CA GLY A 56 -26.19 2.01 0.80
C GLY A 56 -24.84 2.69 0.97
N THR A 57 -23.90 2.13 1.72
CA THR A 57 -22.53 2.66 1.84
C THR A 57 -21.68 2.42 0.60
N GLY A 58 -22.05 1.46 -0.23
CA GLY A 58 -21.28 1.08 -1.42
C GLY A 58 -20.01 0.27 -1.09
N VAL A 59 -19.81 -0.13 0.17
CA VAL A 59 -18.58 -0.81 0.61
C VAL A 59 -18.65 -2.31 0.37
N VAL A 60 -17.56 -2.86 -0.21
CA VAL A 60 -17.43 -4.30 -0.48
C VAL A 60 -16.06 -4.79 -0.05
N HIS A 61 -16.03 -5.84 0.73
CA HIS A 61 -14.81 -6.55 1.10
C HIS A 61 -14.57 -7.70 0.11
N PHE A 62 -13.41 -7.72 -0.50
CA PHE A 62 -12.97 -8.80 -1.39
C PHE A 62 -11.93 -9.65 -0.71
N ASN A 63 -12.04 -10.96 -0.88
CA ASN A 63 -11.06 -11.92 -0.41
C ASN A 63 -10.74 -12.91 -1.53
N ALA A 64 -9.48 -12.90 -1.97
CA ALA A 64 -8.94 -13.81 -2.96
C ALA A 64 -8.11 -14.89 -2.29
N VAL A 65 -8.28 -16.14 -2.72
CA VAL A 65 -7.54 -17.31 -2.24
C VAL A 65 -7.04 -18.16 -3.40
N GLY A 66 -5.93 -18.84 -3.20
CA GLY A 66 -5.33 -19.72 -4.20
C GLY A 66 -4.12 -20.46 -3.62
N THR A 67 -3.61 -21.42 -4.37
CA THR A 67 -2.42 -22.20 -4.03
C THR A 67 -1.23 -21.72 -4.86
N ASP A 68 -0.02 -21.76 -4.30
CA ASP A 68 1.24 -21.32 -4.93
C ASP A 68 1.24 -19.81 -5.28
N VAL A 69 0.53 -19.00 -4.48
CA VAL A 69 0.46 -17.54 -4.64
C VAL A 69 1.50 -16.87 -3.74
N ILE A 70 2.27 -15.95 -4.31
CA ILE A 70 3.22 -15.10 -3.57
C ILE A 70 2.54 -13.78 -3.19
N THR A 71 1.79 -13.20 -4.13
CA THR A 71 1.10 -11.94 -3.93
C THR A 71 -0.12 -11.83 -4.84
N TRP A 72 -0.98 -10.87 -4.54
CA TRP A 72 -2.18 -10.59 -5.30
C TRP A 72 -2.14 -9.19 -5.90
N LYS A 73 -2.76 -9.04 -7.06
CA LYS A 73 -3.08 -7.78 -7.68
C LYS A 73 -4.58 -7.73 -7.96
N PHE A 74 -5.27 -6.73 -7.41
CA PHE A 74 -6.66 -6.46 -7.73
C PHE A 74 -6.75 -5.42 -8.84
N VAL A 75 -7.72 -5.61 -9.73
CA VAL A 75 -7.95 -4.71 -10.88
C VAL A 75 -9.42 -4.34 -10.93
N HIS A 76 -9.71 -3.04 -10.98
CA HIS A 76 -11.03 -2.50 -11.22
C HIS A 76 -10.92 -1.26 -12.11
N ASN A 77 -11.71 -1.19 -13.18
CA ASN A 77 -11.70 -0.10 -14.18
C ASN A 77 -10.29 0.26 -14.70
N GLY A 78 -9.42 -0.73 -14.84
CA GLY A 78 -8.04 -0.53 -15.31
C GLY A 78 -7.08 -0.04 -14.22
N VAL A 79 -7.56 0.26 -13.02
CA VAL A 79 -6.72 0.59 -11.87
C VAL A 79 -6.25 -0.69 -11.21
N GLU A 80 -4.93 -0.82 -11.06
CA GLU A 80 -4.26 -1.96 -10.45
C GLU A 80 -3.83 -1.64 -9.02
N ARG A 81 -4.04 -2.58 -8.10
CA ARG A 81 -3.63 -2.47 -6.70
C ARG A 81 -2.97 -3.75 -6.24
N MET A 82 -1.71 -3.64 -5.78
CA MET A 82 -1.01 -4.78 -5.17
C MET A 82 -1.50 -4.99 -3.73
N VAL A 83 -1.92 -6.22 -3.41
CA VAL A 83 -2.49 -6.57 -2.11
C VAL A 83 -1.96 -7.95 -1.68
N PRO A 84 -0.79 -8.03 -1.05
CA PRO A 84 -0.17 -9.30 -0.68
C PRO A 84 -1.04 -10.22 0.17
N SER A 85 -1.92 -9.65 1.00
CA SER A 85 -2.85 -10.41 1.85
C SER A 85 -3.98 -11.13 1.09
N GLY A 86 -4.23 -10.75 -0.17
CA GLY A 86 -5.41 -11.19 -0.91
C GLY A 86 -6.74 -10.59 -0.42
N LYS A 87 -6.71 -9.65 0.53
CA LYS A 87 -7.91 -9.02 1.09
C LYS A 87 -7.88 -7.53 0.83
N THR A 88 -8.93 -6.99 0.25
CA THR A 88 -9.06 -5.56 -0.03
C THR A 88 -10.49 -5.10 0.14
N THR A 89 -10.66 -3.80 0.34
CA THR A 89 -11.96 -3.15 0.39
C THR A 89 -12.06 -2.15 -0.74
N TYR A 90 -13.20 -2.15 -1.42
CA TYR A 90 -13.58 -1.11 -2.36
C TYR A 90 -14.82 -0.40 -1.83
N ALA A 91 -14.88 0.91 -2.03
CA ALA A 91 -16.08 1.69 -1.83
C ALA A 91 -16.54 2.23 -3.19
N PHE A 92 -17.70 1.78 -3.62
CA PHE A 92 -18.32 2.20 -4.87
C PHE A 92 -19.27 3.35 -4.58
N SER A 93 -18.93 4.55 -5.02
CA SER A 93 -19.60 5.80 -4.65
C SER A 93 -20.62 6.30 -5.68
N THR A 94 -20.76 5.62 -6.82
CA THR A 94 -21.77 6.00 -7.82
C THR A 94 -23.17 5.76 -7.25
N ILE A 95 -23.94 6.82 -7.09
CA ILE A 95 -25.29 6.77 -6.51
C ILE A 95 -26.20 5.87 -7.33
N GLY A 96 -26.95 5.04 -6.63
CA GLY A 96 -27.86 4.06 -7.21
C GLY A 96 -27.34 2.64 -7.13
N LEU A 97 -28.04 1.74 -7.80
CA LEU A 97 -27.69 0.33 -7.90
C LEU A 97 -26.83 0.12 -9.15
N HIS A 98 -25.60 -0.32 -8.97
CA HIS A 98 -24.65 -0.54 -10.07
C HIS A 98 -23.95 -1.88 -9.95
N THR A 99 -23.60 -2.46 -11.10
CA THR A 99 -22.78 -3.68 -11.16
C THR A 99 -21.33 -3.32 -11.43
N TYR A 100 -20.43 -3.84 -10.60
CA TYR A 100 -18.99 -3.64 -10.70
C TYR A 100 -18.29 -4.96 -10.93
N THR A 101 -17.29 -4.94 -11.81
CA THR A 101 -16.40 -6.10 -12.05
C THR A 101 -15.08 -5.85 -11.35
N VAL A 102 -14.67 -6.78 -10.50
CA VAL A 102 -13.35 -6.77 -9.84
C VAL A 102 -12.63 -8.06 -10.20
N SER A 103 -11.39 -7.95 -10.65
CA SER A 103 -10.51 -9.07 -10.95
C SER A 103 -9.42 -9.20 -9.90
N ALA A 104 -9.10 -10.42 -9.49
CA ALA A 104 -7.95 -10.73 -8.68
C ALA A 104 -6.96 -11.55 -9.50
N VAL A 105 -5.73 -11.08 -9.61
CA VAL A 105 -4.62 -11.72 -10.30
C VAL A 105 -3.68 -12.28 -9.25
N ALA A 106 -3.60 -13.60 -9.17
CA ALA A 106 -2.62 -14.30 -8.35
C ALA A 106 -1.26 -14.28 -9.05
N ILE A 107 -0.21 -13.89 -8.37
CA ILE A 107 1.16 -13.86 -8.87
C ILE A 107 1.97 -14.90 -8.10
N GLY A 108 2.54 -15.85 -8.81
CA GLY A 108 3.32 -16.96 -8.29
C GLY A 108 4.81 -16.85 -8.61
N ALA A 109 5.52 -17.95 -8.37
CA ALA A 109 6.95 -18.05 -8.64
C ALA A 109 7.27 -17.77 -10.11
N GLY A 110 8.39 -17.09 -10.35
CA GLY A 110 8.84 -16.73 -11.70
C GLY A 110 7.94 -15.74 -12.42
N GLY A 111 7.03 -15.05 -11.72
CA GLY A 111 6.07 -14.11 -12.33
C GLY A 111 4.90 -14.79 -13.04
N SER A 112 4.69 -16.09 -12.81
CA SER A 112 3.52 -16.80 -13.33
C SER A 112 2.23 -16.24 -12.73
N THR A 113 1.16 -16.13 -13.51
CA THR A 113 -0.11 -15.54 -13.08
C THR A 113 -1.29 -16.44 -13.35
N SER A 114 -2.31 -16.32 -12.52
CA SER A 114 -3.67 -16.81 -12.76
C SER A 114 -4.65 -15.77 -12.25
N ASP A 115 -5.75 -15.57 -12.96
CA ASP A 115 -6.74 -14.55 -12.62
C ASP A 115 -8.15 -15.11 -12.49
N VAL A 116 -8.97 -14.38 -11.76
CA VAL A 116 -10.40 -14.61 -11.60
C VAL A 116 -11.10 -13.28 -11.46
N ALA A 117 -12.28 -13.15 -12.05
CA ALA A 117 -13.13 -11.96 -11.90
C ALA A 117 -14.45 -12.32 -11.23
N THR A 118 -15.01 -11.35 -10.53
CA THR A 118 -16.36 -11.40 -9.99
C THR A 118 -17.13 -10.13 -10.29
N ASN A 119 -18.44 -10.27 -10.42
CA ASN A 119 -19.36 -9.13 -10.51
C ASN A 119 -20.10 -8.98 -9.19
N VAL A 120 -20.23 -7.76 -8.73
CA VAL A 120 -21.01 -7.41 -7.55
C VAL A 120 -22.02 -6.33 -7.93
N GLU A 121 -23.24 -6.50 -7.47
CA GLU A 121 -24.28 -5.49 -7.61
C GLU A 121 -24.42 -4.76 -6.29
N VAL A 122 -24.08 -3.46 -6.27
CA VAL A 122 -23.91 -2.68 -5.06
C VAL A 122 -24.79 -1.46 -5.10
N LEU A 123 -25.51 -1.21 -4.00
CA LEU A 123 -26.28 0.00 -3.79
C LEU A 123 -25.42 1.04 -3.07
N ALA A 124 -25.32 2.25 -3.66
CA ALA A 124 -24.77 3.41 -2.98
C ALA A 124 -25.85 4.51 -2.88
N THR A 125 -26.17 4.92 -1.66
CA THR A 125 -27.17 5.96 -1.40
C THR A 125 -26.58 7.18 -0.69
N TYR A 126 -25.34 7.07 -0.19
CA TYR A 126 -24.68 8.17 0.49
C TYR A 126 -24.19 9.20 -0.53
N GLU A 127 -24.62 10.43 -0.34
CA GLU A 127 -24.13 11.61 -1.05
C GLU A 127 -23.48 12.54 -0.02
N PRO A 128 -22.18 12.84 -0.15
CA PRO A 128 -21.50 13.74 0.77
C PRO A 128 -22.16 15.11 0.80
N PRO A 129 -22.32 15.74 1.98
CA PRO A 129 -22.84 17.09 2.08
C PRO A 129 -22.02 18.07 1.21
N ALA A 130 -22.72 18.93 0.47
CA ALA A 130 -22.06 19.87 -0.45
C ALA A 130 -21.12 20.86 0.26
N ASP A 131 -21.39 21.20 1.51
CA ASP A 131 -20.55 22.05 2.34
C ASP A 131 -19.25 21.32 2.75
N LEU A 132 -19.30 20.01 3.03
CA LEU A 132 -18.11 19.20 3.29
C LEU A 132 -17.21 19.14 2.06
N ILE A 133 -17.79 18.86 0.89
CA ILE A 133 -17.02 18.86 -0.37
C ILE A 133 -16.41 20.24 -0.62
N ALA A 134 -17.19 21.32 -0.43
CA ALA A 134 -16.69 22.68 -0.61
C ALA A 134 -15.54 23.02 0.36
N GLN A 135 -15.61 22.58 1.61
CA GLN A 135 -14.54 22.78 2.59
C GLN A 135 -13.26 22.05 2.17
N LEU A 136 -13.36 20.76 1.82
CA LEU A 136 -12.20 19.95 1.42
C LEU A 136 -11.53 20.47 0.14
N THR A 137 -12.34 20.90 -0.83
CA THR A 137 -11.82 21.34 -2.14
C THR A 137 -11.43 22.81 -2.20
N THR A 138 -11.60 23.55 -1.09
CA THR A 138 -11.20 24.95 -1.02
C THR A 138 -9.76 25.09 -0.53
N GLY A 139 -8.84 25.37 -1.45
CA GLY A 139 -7.45 25.65 -1.15
C GLY A 139 -6.58 24.41 -0.99
N LYS A 140 -5.57 24.51 -0.14
CA LYS A 140 -4.57 23.48 0.11
C LYS A 140 -4.49 23.17 1.60
N TRP A 141 -4.25 21.94 1.92
CA TRP A 141 -4.21 21.46 3.29
C TRP A 141 -2.77 21.18 3.73
N ARG A 142 -2.49 21.40 4.99
CA ARG A 142 -1.21 21.10 5.65
C ARG A 142 -1.48 20.59 7.05
N VAL A 143 -0.56 19.80 7.58
CA VAL A 143 -0.59 19.44 9.00
C VAL A 143 -0.29 20.67 9.85
N PRO A 144 -1.15 21.04 10.83
CA PRO A 144 -1.00 22.27 11.61
C PRO A 144 0.01 22.10 12.76
N ILE A 145 1.26 21.79 12.42
CA ILE A 145 2.34 21.51 13.39
C ILE A 145 2.50 22.59 14.47
N PRO A 146 2.43 23.92 14.17
CA PRO A 146 2.59 24.95 15.19
C PRO A 146 1.52 24.93 16.29
N ASP A 147 0.33 24.41 15.99
CA ASP A 147 -0.82 24.52 16.91
C ASP A 147 -0.85 23.40 17.95
N GLY A 148 -0.16 22.27 17.69
CA GLY A 148 -0.27 21.05 18.49
C GLY A 148 -1.59 20.30 18.24
N GLY A 149 -1.71 19.10 18.79
CA GLY A 149 -2.88 18.25 18.59
C GLY A 149 -3.01 17.65 17.18
N HIS A 150 -2.08 17.95 16.32
CA HIS A 150 -2.08 17.56 14.90
C HIS A 150 -1.77 16.08 14.66
N MET A 151 -1.33 15.37 15.71
CA MET A 151 -1.03 13.94 15.66
C MET A 151 -1.26 13.34 17.05
N GLY A 152 -1.77 12.12 17.10
CA GLY A 152 -1.98 11.42 18.35
C GLY A 152 -1.95 9.91 18.19
N VAL A 153 -1.78 9.21 19.30
CA VAL A 153 -1.82 7.75 19.38
C VAL A 153 -2.88 7.35 20.41
N GLY A 154 -3.77 6.49 20.02
CA GLY A 154 -4.88 6.03 20.83
C GLY A 154 -5.45 4.70 20.35
N PRO A 155 -6.52 4.18 20.98
CA PRO A 155 -7.28 3.06 20.48
C PRO A 155 -8.00 3.43 19.17
N ASN A 156 -8.30 2.44 18.33
CA ASN A 156 -8.86 2.64 16.97
C ASN A 156 -10.24 3.32 16.94
N ASP A 157 -10.93 3.40 18.07
CA ASP A 157 -12.24 4.06 18.25
C ASP A 157 -12.14 5.46 18.84
N ALA A 158 -10.92 5.93 19.10
CA ALA A 158 -10.68 7.28 19.62
C ALA A 158 -10.43 8.27 18.49
N THR A 159 -11.08 9.44 18.60
CA THR A 159 -10.85 10.58 17.69
C THR A 159 -9.74 11.51 18.18
N THR A 160 -9.15 11.23 19.33
CA THR A 160 -8.05 12.02 19.91
C THR A 160 -6.94 11.11 20.40
N GLY A 161 -5.73 11.63 20.55
CA GLY A 161 -4.57 10.91 21.06
C GLY A 161 -4.70 10.61 22.56
N VAL A 162 -5.36 9.48 22.90
CA VAL A 162 -5.59 9.08 24.30
C VAL A 162 -4.29 8.70 25.00
N TRP A 163 -3.35 8.07 24.30
CA TRP A 163 -2.07 7.63 24.88
C TRP A 163 -0.97 8.67 24.70
N TRP A 164 -1.02 9.41 23.62
CA TRP A 164 -0.08 10.49 23.32
C TRP A 164 -0.73 11.48 22.35
N THR A 165 -0.41 12.75 22.50
CA THR A 165 -0.84 13.83 21.59
C THR A 165 0.35 14.76 21.36
N ALA A 166 0.59 15.13 20.12
CA ALA A 166 1.65 16.06 19.73
C ALA A 166 1.41 17.44 20.36
N GLY A 167 2.44 17.97 21.01
CA GLY A 167 2.46 19.35 21.47
C GLY A 167 2.71 20.34 20.33
N PRO A 168 2.56 21.65 20.59
CA PRO A 168 2.89 22.68 19.61
C PRO A 168 4.35 22.58 19.15
N GLY A 169 4.56 22.47 17.83
CA GLY A 169 5.88 22.36 17.20
C GLY A 169 6.50 20.96 17.25
N ASP A 170 5.88 19.98 17.88
CA ASP A 170 6.33 18.59 17.79
C ASP A 170 6.32 18.14 16.32
N LYS A 171 7.32 17.33 15.94
CA LYS A 171 7.48 16.86 14.55
C LYS A 171 7.78 17.96 13.50
N SER A 172 8.14 19.17 13.94
CA SER A 172 8.49 20.29 13.02
C SER A 172 9.77 20.04 12.19
N THR A 173 10.51 18.99 12.49
CA THR A 173 11.74 18.60 11.76
C THR A 173 11.53 17.37 10.87
N THR A 174 10.32 16.82 10.85
CA THR A 174 9.99 15.63 10.02
C THR A 174 9.61 16.01 8.61
N GLY A 175 9.64 15.06 7.68
CA GLY A 175 9.27 15.26 6.29
C GLY A 175 7.87 15.86 6.10
N MET A 176 6.91 15.61 7.00
CA MET A 176 5.56 16.17 6.87
C MET A 176 5.46 17.70 7.06
N LYS A 177 6.56 18.39 7.42
CA LYS A 177 6.55 19.83 7.78
C LYS A 177 6.15 20.79 6.66
N ASP A 178 6.46 20.43 5.41
CA ASP A 178 6.17 21.22 4.21
C ASP A 178 5.26 20.48 3.20
N ASP A 179 4.80 19.30 3.56
CA ASP A 179 3.81 18.53 2.81
C ASP A 179 2.53 19.35 2.55
N VAL A 180 2.01 19.24 1.33
CA VAL A 180 0.76 19.88 0.92
C VAL A 180 -0.17 18.90 0.24
N TYR A 181 -1.40 18.89 0.69
CA TYR A 181 -2.46 18.02 0.21
C TYR A 181 -3.51 18.84 -0.50
N THR A 182 -3.94 18.41 -1.69
CA THR A 182 -4.98 19.10 -2.46
C THR A 182 -6.06 18.13 -2.88
N PHE A 183 -7.27 18.40 -2.42
CA PHE A 183 -8.48 17.68 -2.83
C PHE A 183 -9.15 18.48 -3.94
N ASN A 184 -9.14 17.99 -5.16
CA ASN A 184 -9.78 18.68 -6.27
C ASN A 184 -11.25 18.26 -6.42
N ALA A 185 -12.09 19.19 -6.87
CA ALA A 185 -13.52 18.98 -7.04
C ALA A 185 -13.87 17.91 -8.10
N ASP A 186 -12.91 17.56 -8.96
CA ASP A 186 -13.03 16.47 -9.93
C ASP A 186 -12.71 15.09 -9.35
N GLY A 187 -12.47 15.00 -8.03
CA GLY A 187 -12.12 13.78 -7.32
C GLY A 187 -10.65 13.41 -7.41
N THR A 188 -9.78 14.23 -7.98
CA THR A 188 -8.34 13.99 -7.95
C THR A 188 -7.73 14.46 -6.64
N PHE A 189 -6.74 13.71 -6.15
CA PHE A 189 -5.93 14.05 -4.99
C PHE A 189 -4.49 14.27 -5.43
N THR A 190 -3.92 15.40 -5.02
CA THR A 190 -2.53 15.75 -5.32
C THR A 190 -1.74 15.91 -4.04
N PHE A 191 -0.63 15.21 -3.96
CA PHE A 191 0.37 15.32 -2.93
C PHE A 191 1.58 16.12 -3.45
N ASP A 192 1.99 17.13 -2.70
CA ASP A 192 3.19 17.92 -2.94
C ASP A 192 4.10 17.77 -1.72
N VAL A 193 5.17 17.04 -1.88
CA VAL A 193 6.12 16.67 -0.81
C VAL A 193 7.03 17.83 -0.37
N GLY A 194 6.83 19.02 -0.93
CA GLY A 194 7.70 20.17 -0.65
C GLY A 194 9.06 20.08 -1.32
N ALA A 195 10.02 20.83 -0.77
CA ALA A 195 11.35 20.95 -1.35
C ALA A 195 12.35 19.89 -0.87
N ASP A 196 12.08 19.25 0.25
CA ASP A 196 13.00 18.29 0.85
C ASP A 196 12.87 16.86 0.27
N PHE A 197 11.76 16.53 -0.39
CA PHE A 197 11.48 15.20 -0.89
C PHE A 197 11.54 14.12 0.18
N GLU A 198 11.05 14.44 1.38
CA GLU A 198 11.01 13.53 2.53
C GLU A 198 9.58 13.39 3.03
N ILE A 199 9.22 12.20 3.50
CA ILE A 199 7.95 11.93 4.18
C ILE A 199 8.18 11.31 5.55
N PHE A 200 7.18 11.42 6.42
CA PHE A 200 7.19 10.83 7.76
C PHE A 200 6.28 9.61 7.83
N GLY A 201 6.76 8.51 8.39
CA GLY A 201 5.93 7.30 8.51
C GLY A 201 6.58 6.12 9.20
N LYS A 202 5.88 5.00 9.20
CA LYS A 202 6.37 3.73 9.73
C LYS A 202 7.38 3.08 8.79
N GLY A 203 8.54 2.71 9.29
CA GLY A 203 9.65 2.16 8.51
C GLY A 203 9.26 0.94 7.68
N TYR A 204 8.49 0.00 8.23
CA TYR A 204 8.03 -1.17 7.49
C TYR A 204 7.09 -0.83 6.32
N ALA A 205 6.22 0.17 6.50
CA ALA A 205 5.30 0.62 5.46
C ALA A 205 6.04 1.36 4.36
N LEU A 206 6.89 2.30 4.75
CA LEU A 206 7.71 3.09 3.83
C LEU A 206 8.61 2.20 2.96
N SER A 207 9.31 1.25 3.56
CA SER A 207 10.20 0.34 2.82
C SER A 207 9.47 -0.69 1.95
N THR A 208 8.19 -0.95 2.22
CA THR A 208 7.36 -1.87 1.42
C THR A 208 6.80 -1.18 0.20
N ASP A 209 6.29 0.04 0.36
CA ASP A 209 5.50 0.71 -0.67
C ASP A 209 6.33 1.67 -1.53
N PHE A 210 7.47 2.16 -1.02
CA PHE A 210 8.34 3.11 -1.72
C PHE A 210 9.72 2.54 -2.03
N SER A 211 10.34 3.05 -3.09
CA SER A 211 11.64 2.59 -3.60
C SER A 211 12.85 3.05 -2.79
N GLY A 212 12.65 3.84 -1.72
CA GLY A 212 13.70 4.40 -0.88
C GLY A 212 14.51 3.36 -0.09
N LEU A 213 15.52 3.85 0.63
CA LEU A 213 16.49 3.04 1.36
C LEU A 213 15.82 2.12 2.39
N ARG A 214 15.77 0.84 2.10
CA ARG A 214 15.23 -0.22 2.96
C ARG A 214 15.96 -0.39 4.30
N ASP A 215 17.04 0.35 4.52
CA ASP A 215 17.98 0.17 5.64
C ASP A 215 17.76 1.17 6.80
N GLN A 216 16.71 1.98 6.74
CA GLN A 216 16.51 3.06 7.71
C GLN A 216 15.84 2.62 9.01
N SER A 217 15.23 1.44 9.05
CA SER A 217 14.72 0.85 10.29
C SER A 217 15.06 -0.63 10.35
N PRO A 218 16.09 -1.03 11.11
CA PRO A 218 16.47 -2.44 11.27
C PRO A 218 15.33 -3.31 11.80
N ASP A 219 14.42 -2.76 12.58
CA ASP A 219 13.33 -3.48 13.23
C ASP A 219 11.97 -3.30 12.51
N GLY A 220 11.92 -2.49 11.43
CA GLY A 220 10.72 -2.26 10.63
C GLY A 220 9.57 -1.53 11.34
N ASN A 221 9.64 -1.35 12.63
CA ASN A 221 8.55 -0.85 13.48
C ASN A 221 8.75 0.59 13.96
N ASP A 222 9.93 1.16 13.74
CA ASP A 222 10.26 2.51 14.18
C ASP A 222 9.66 3.57 13.24
N ASP A 223 9.43 4.74 13.78
CA ASP A 223 9.06 5.92 13.02
C ASP A 223 10.29 6.46 12.29
N VAL A 224 10.18 6.63 10.98
CA VAL A 224 11.20 7.26 10.14
C VAL A 224 10.78 8.70 9.87
N GLU A 225 11.47 9.65 10.48
CA GLU A 225 11.07 11.05 10.46
C GLU A 225 11.29 11.74 9.12
N ASN A 226 12.32 11.33 8.38
CA ASN A 226 12.73 11.95 7.11
C ASN A 226 13.07 10.85 6.11
N PHE A 227 12.05 10.18 5.59
CA PHE A 227 12.22 9.13 4.59
C PHE A 227 12.27 9.75 3.20
N PRO A 228 13.41 9.59 2.48
CA PRO A 228 13.53 10.17 1.15
C PRO A 228 12.68 9.43 0.13
N ILE A 229 11.93 10.17 -0.68
CA ILE A 229 11.13 9.64 -1.79
C ILE A 229 11.50 10.28 -3.12
N THR A 230 11.10 9.64 -4.20
CA THR A 230 11.30 10.10 -5.57
C THR A 230 10.03 10.73 -6.14
N GLN A 231 10.14 11.41 -7.28
CA GLN A 231 8.95 11.88 -7.99
C GLN A 231 8.01 10.73 -8.40
N GLU A 232 8.57 9.56 -8.74
CA GLU A 232 7.75 8.37 -9.04
C GLU A 232 6.95 7.92 -7.82
N ASP A 233 7.51 8.05 -6.61
CA ASP A 233 6.79 7.73 -5.38
C ASP A 233 5.70 8.76 -5.07
N VAL A 234 5.96 10.05 -5.28
CA VAL A 234 4.95 11.14 -5.19
C VAL A 234 3.77 10.87 -6.14
N ASP A 235 4.05 10.40 -7.36
CA ASP A 235 3.03 10.05 -8.33
C ASP A 235 2.17 8.86 -7.88
N LYS A 236 2.73 7.93 -7.09
CA LYS A 236 1.97 6.83 -6.47
C LYS A 236 1.08 7.28 -5.30
N ILE A 237 1.50 8.33 -4.58
CA ILE A 237 0.71 8.92 -3.49
C ILE A 237 -0.45 9.72 -4.06
N SER A 238 -0.22 10.48 -5.11
CA SER A 238 -1.27 11.21 -5.83
C SER A 238 -2.23 10.23 -6.52
N GLY A 239 -3.50 10.59 -6.58
CA GLY A 239 -4.51 9.69 -7.15
C GLY A 239 -5.90 10.29 -7.14
N THR A 240 -6.88 9.54 -6.67
CA THR A 240 -8.25 10.02 -6.48
C THR A 240 -8.66 9.91 -5.01
N TRP A 241 -9.61 10.74 -4.63
CA TRP A 241 -10.25 10.71 -3.32
C TRP A 241 -11.77 10.69 -3.45
N TYR A 242 -12.43 10.17 -2.44
CA TYR A 242 -13.88 10.17 -2.31
C TYR A 242 -14.27 10.00 -0.84
N ILE A 243 -15.52 10.36 -0.51
CA ILE A 243 -16.06 10.22 0.84
C ILE A 243 -17.06 9.08 0.87
N THR A 244 -17.01 8.30 1.93
CA THR A 244 -18.03 7.30 2.30
C THR A 244 -18.49 7.57 3.71
N ALA A 245 -19.59 6.94 4.12
CA ALA A 245 -20.08 7.05 5.50
C ALA A 245 -20.42 5.66 6.07
N PRO A 246 -19.46 4.74 6.21
CA PRO A 246 -19.71 3.45 6.82
C PRO A 246 -20.16 3.62 8.27
N GLY A 247 -21.33 3.05 8.61
CA GLY A 247 -21.90 3.22 9.95
C GLY A 247 -22.31 4.65 10.30
N GLY A 248 -22.45 5.53 9.29
CA GLY A 248 -22.79 6.95 9.48
C GLY A 248 -21.59 7.85 9.80
N VAL A 249 -20.36 7.32 9.75
CA VAL A 249 -19.13 8.09 9.98
C VAL A 249 -18.53 8.46 8.63
N GLU A 250 -18.47 9.75 8.34
CA GLU A 250 -17.84 10.25 7.11
C GLU A 250 -16.35 9.96 7.12
N THR A 251 -15.89 9.32 6.05
CA THR A 251 -14.53 8.83 5.92
C THR A 251 -13.96 9.25 4.56
N ILE A 252 -12.81 9.89 4.56
CA ILE A 252 -12.06 10.19 3.34
C ILE A 252 -11.29 8.94 2.93
N ASN A 253 -11.43 8.58 1.66
CA ASN A 253 -10.73 7.43 1.07
C ASN A 253 -9.83 7.91 -0.05
N PHE A 254 -8.66 7.28 -0.18
CA PHE A 254 -7.71 7.53 -1.27
C PHE A 254 -7.56 6.29 -2.14
N SER A 255 -7.35 6.50 -3.44
CA SER A 255 -6.80 5.47 -4.29
C SER A 255 -5.26 5.48 -4.22
N GLY A 256 -4.63 4.34 -4.50
CA GLY A 256 -3.17 4.27 -4.48
C GLY A 256 -2.60 4.31 -3.06
N LEU A 257 -1.54 5.09 -2.87
CA LEU A 257 -0.83 5.24 -1.60
C LEU A 257 -1.13 6.58 -0.90
N GLY A 258 -2.29 7.19 -1.18
CA GLY A 258 -2.69 8.46 -0.58
C GLY A 258 -2.75 8.38 0.95
N PHE A 259 -2.25 9.41 1.61
CA PHE A 259 -2.23 9.56 3.07
C PHE A 259 -2.18 11.04 3.46
N ILE A 260 -2.34 11.32 4.75
CA ILE A 260 -2.16 12.67 5.31
C ILE A 260 -1.24 12.58 6.53
N GLY A 261 -0.17 13.35 6.53
CA GLY A 261 0.76 13.52 7.63
C GLY A 261 1.67 12.32 7.87
N PHE A 262 1.17 11.25 8.47
CA PHE A 262 1.98 10.11 8.88
C PHE A 262 1.63 8.86 8.09
N TYR A 263 2.59 8.34 7.32
CA TYR A 263 2.37 7.14 6.52
C TYR A 263 2.46 5.87 7.33
N THR A 264 1.38 5.11 7.41
CA THR A 264 1.30 3.85 8.17
C THR A 264 1.40 2.62 7.30
N GLN A 265 0.68 2.57 6.19
CA GLN A 265 0.75 1.57 5.12
C GLN A 265 -0.35 1.83 4.07
N SER A 266 -0.23 1.19 2.91
CA SER A 266 -1.12 1.39 1.75
C SER A 266 -2.61 1.03 1.98
N HIS A 267 -2.98 0.50 3.13
CA HIS A 267 -4.36 0.11 3.48
C HIS A 267 -4.72 0.39 4.95
N ALA A 268 -3.95 1.28 5.59
CA ALA A 268 -4.31 1.77 6.92
C ALA A 268 -5.49 2.75 6.82
N PHE A 269 -6.27 2.80 7.89
CA PHE A 269 -7.31 3.79 8.05
C PHE A 269 -6.77 4.95 8.87
N GLU A 270 -6.90 6.16 8.34
CA GLU A 270 -6.67 7.38 9.10
C GLU A 270 -8.03 7.96 9.49
N ILE A 271 -8.17 8.28 10.78
CA ILE A 271 -9.36 8.98 11.28
C ILE A 271 -9.03 10.46 11.31
N LEU A 272 -9.72 11.20 10.48
CA LEU A 272 -9.64 12.65 10.45
C LEU A 272 -10.80 13.21 11.26
N ASP A 273 -10.50 13.91 12.37
CA ASP A 273 -11.50 14.67 13.11
C ASP A 273 -11.80 16.01 12.40
N ARG A 274 -13.07 16.46 12.47
CA ARG A 274 -13.55 17.72 11.85
C ARG A 274 -13.36 18.91 12.79
#